data_05eae5400b2f8a1d38d7655a577cb143
#
_entry.id   05eae5400b2f8a1d38d7655a577cb143
#
_cell.length_a   1.000
_cell.length_b   1.000
_cell.length_c   1.000
_cell.angle_alpha   90.00
_cell.angle_beta   90.00
_cell.angle_gamma   90.00
#
_symmetry.space_group_name_H-M   'P 1'
#
loop_
_entity.id
_entity.type
_entity.pdbx_description
1 polymer ?
#
loop_
_entity_poly.entity_id
_entity_poly.type
_entity_poly.pdbx_seq_one_letter_code
_entity_poly.pdbx_strand_id
1 'polypeptide(L)'
;MGHGPSSSHTMGPMRAAQMFLERNRGAVRFNVTLYGSLAATGKGHMTDAAILEVLQPVAKTNITWEPKTFLPFHPNGMLFESYNESGEELDTWTVYSIGGGTLANESFNELRTEQVYDMHTIKEIQAWCEKTGHSYWEYVEQHEGPSIWDYLAEVWEVMQDAVRRGLEAEGILPGGLGIRRKASDYMIRAKGYGSSIKSRGMVYAYALAVSEENACGGKIVTAPTCGSCGVMPAVLYHLKETREFRDSRILRALATAGFFWKVVGSKCPLSGGGGVCRGACRCRQSVVWWYARADRVCRRDGIGASLGIDLRSCLWLGTNPLYRAKRFCRRPCT
;
A
#
# COMPACT_ATOMS: atom_id res chain seq x y z
N MET A 1 6.40 2.44 3.37
CA MET A 1 6.37 1.23 4.21
C MET A 1 5.52 1.51 5.43
N GLY A 2 4.81 0.51 5.99
CA GLY A 2 3.97 0.71 7.17
C GLY A 2 3.15 -0.52 7.51
N HIS A 3 2.30 -0.39 8.53
CA HIS A 3 1.45 -1.47 9.02
C HIS A 3 0.09 -1.46 8.33
N GLY A 4 -0.37 -2.66 7.90
CA GLY A 4 -1.71 -2.82 7.33
C GLY A 4 -2.82 -2.69 8.40
N PRO A 5 -4.07 -2.93 8.01
CA PRO A 5 -4.50 -3.43 6.68
C PRO A 5 -4.84 -2.34 5.65
N SER A 6 -4.81 -1.05 5.99
CA SER A 6 -5.25 0.02 5.10
C SER A 6 -4.32 1.23 5.11
N SER A 7 -3.94 1.72 3.94
CA SER A 7 -3.12 2.93 3.87
C SER A 7 -3.87 4.19 4.33
N SER A 8 -5.15 4.33 4.02
CA SER A 8 -5.94 5.50 4.41
C SER A 8 -6.59 5.39 5.79
N HIS A 9 -6.89 4.16 6.26
CA HIS A 9 -7.61 3.95 7.52
C HIS A 9 -6.72 3.44 8.66
N THR A 10 -5.47 3.06 8.37
CA THR A 10 -4.50 2.61 9.38
C THR A 10 -3.24 3.48 9.35
N MET A 11 -2.51 3.49 8.23
CA MET A 11 -1.23 4.23 8.12
C MET A 11 -1.40 5.74 8.22
N GLY A 12 -2.42 6.31 7.54
CA GLY A 12 -2.73 7.75 7.62
C GLY A 12 -3.03 8.20 9.05
N PRO A 13 -4.00 7.58 9.75
CA PRO A 13 -4.28 7.88 11.16
C PRO A 13 -3.08 7.68 12.09
N MET A 14 -2.30 6.62 11.91
CA MET A 14 -1.07 6.38 12.68
C MET A 14 -0.06 7.53 12.51
N ARG A 15 0.17 7.92 11.26
CA ARG A 15 1.07 9.04 10.94
C ARG A 15 0.56 10.37 11.48
N ALA A 16 -0.75 10.63 11.41
CA ALA A 16 -1.36 11.81 12.01
C ALA A 16 -1.13 11.84 13.53
N ALA A 17 -1.33 10.71 14.20
CA ALA A 17 -1.06 10.59 15.63
C ALA A 17 0.42 10.84 15.97
N GLN A 18 1.37 10.34 15.18
CA GLN A 18 2.80 10.58 15.34
C GLN A 18 3.13 12.09 15.23
N MET A 19 2.65 12.75 14.17
CA MET A 19 2.87 14.18 13.94
C MET A 19 2.24 15.03 15.05
N PHE A 20 1.06 14.64 15.56
CA PHE A 20 0.40 15.34 16.64
C PHE A 20 1.15 15.17 17.97
N LEU A 21 1.63 13.95 18.27
CA LEU A 21 2.42 13.65 19.45
C LEU A 21 3.75 14.42 19.47
N GLU A 22 4.44 14.54 18.34
CA GLU A 22 5.69 15.29 18.23
C GLU A 22 5.54 16.76 18.65
N ARG A 23 4.39 17.36 18.36
CA ARG A 23 4.06 18.73 18.76
C ARG A 23 3.58 18.86 20.21
N ASN A 24 3.06 17.78 20.78
CA ASN A 24 2.34 17.78 22.06
C ASN A 24 2.95 16.83 23.09
N ARG A 25 4.27 16.77 23.21
CA ARG A 25 4.99 15.83 24.10
C ARG A 25 4.66 16.01 25.59
N GLY A 26 4.16 17.15 25.99
CA GLY A 26 3.79 17.48 27.38
C GLY A 26 2.30 17.25 27.71
N ALA A 27 1.53 16.71 26.79
CA ALA A 27 0.12 16.43 27.04
C ALA A 27 -0.05 15.23 27.98
N VAL A 28 -1.03 15.29 28.86
CA VAL A 28 -1.40 14.20 29.81
C VAL A 28 -2.65 13.45 29.36
N ARG A 29 -3.36 13.98 28.39
CA ARG A 29 -4.54 13.35 27.80
C ARG A 29 -4.70 13.75 26.35
N PHE A 30 -5.12 12.78 25.52
CA PHE A 30 -5.51 12.97 24.14
C PHE A 30 -6.98 12.57 23.94
N ASN A 31 -7.72 13.36 23.16
CA ASN A 31 -8.98 12.95 22.58
C ASN A 31 -8.84 12.91 21.06
N VAL A 32 -9.36 11.88 20.43
CA VAL A 32 -9.34 11.75 18.96
C VAL A 32 -10.76 11.45 18.49
N THR A 33 -11.30 12.33 17.65
CA THR A 33 -12.62 12.12 17.05
C THR A 33 -12.44 11.73 15.58
N LEU A 34 -12.98 10.58 15.22
CA LEU A 34 -12.95 10.04 13.85
C LEU A 34 -14.29 10.31 13.18
N TYR A 35 -14.24 10.80 11.93
CA TYR A 35 -15.43 11.21 11.19
C TYR A 35 -15.68 10.36 9.95
N GLY A 36 -16.92 10.33 9.49
CA GLY A 36 -17.37 9.79 8.22
C GLY A 36 -16.86 8.37 7.93
N SER A 37 -16.09 8.19 6.87
CA SER A 37 -15.63 6.86 6.43
C SER A 37 -14.65 6.22 7.42
N LEU A 38 -13.79 7.00 8.08
CA LEU A 38 -12.90 6.49 9.12
C LEU A 38 -13.67 5.93 10.30
N ALA A 39 -14.72 6.61 10.76
CA ALA A 39 -15.55 6.14 11.84
C ALA A 39 -16.42 4.94 11.44
N ALA A 40 -16.97 4.95 10.22
CA ALA A 40 -17.88 3.89 9.77
C ALA A 40 -17.19 2.54 9.54
N THR A 41 -15.90 2.55 9.14
CA THR A 41 -15.18 1.33 8.78
C THR A 41 -13.88 1.12 9.57
N GLY A 42 -13.52 2.07 10.43
CA GLY A 42 -12.23 2.13 11.10
C GLY A 42 -11.94 0.94 12.02
N LYS A 43 -12.94 0.43 12.75
CA LYS A 43 -12.77 -0.77 13.58
C LYS A 43 -12.31 -1.99 12.77
N GLY A 44 -12.86 -2.16 11.57
CA GLY A 44 -12.46 -3.23 10.64
C GLY A 44 -11.10 -3.01 9.99
N HIS A 45 -10.58 -1.78 10.06
CA HIS A 45 -9.27 -1.40 9.54
C HIS A 45 -8.24 -1.11 10.65
N MET A 46 -8.55 -1.45 11.89
CA MET A 46 -7.67 -1.24 13.05
C MET A 46 -7.22 0.23 13.21
N THR A 47 -8.10 1.19 12.88
CA THR A 47 -7.79 2.62 12.95
C THR A 47 -7.52 3.06 14.39
N ASP A 48 -8.35 2.60 15.33
CA ASP A 48 -8.19 2.82 16.77
C ASP A 48 -6.87 2.21 17.27
N ALA A 49 -6.60 0.95 16.95
CA ALA A 49 -5.37 0.29 17.36
C ALA A 49 -4.13 1.07 16.90
N ALA A 50 -4.12 1.54 15.64
CA ALA A 50 -3.01 2.30 15.07
C ALA A 50 -2.79 3.66 15.77
N ILE A 51 -3.86 4.36 16.16
CA ILE A 51 -3.77 5.63 16.90
C ILE A 51 -3.34 5.37 18.35
N LEU A 52 -3.93 4.37 19.00
CA LEU A 52 -3.62 4.03 20.38
C LEU A 52 -2.19 3.53 20.54
N GLU A 53 -1.64 2.79 19.57
CA GLU A 53 -0.25 2.34 19.55
C GLU A 53 0.73 3.51 19.70
N VAL A 54 0.39 4.68 19.13
CA VAL A 54 1.24 5.88 19.17
C VAL A 54 1.01 6.72 20.42
N LEU A 55 -0.24 7.00 20.76
CA LEU A 55 -0.59 8.00 21.79
C LEU A 55 -0.71 7.40 23.18
N GLN A 56 -1.25 6.20 23.32
CA GLN A 56 -1.56 5.60 24.63
C GLN A 56 -0.33 5.29 25.50
N PRO A 57 0.89 4.96 24.95
CA PRO A 57 2.07 4.81 25.76
C PRO A 57 2.54 6.10 26.43
N VAL A 58 2.12 7.27 25.92
CA VAL A 58 2.52 8.60 26.43
C VAL A 58 1.48 9.16 27.37
N ALA A 59 0.20 9.12 26.99
CA ALA A 59 -0.87 9.68 27.76
C ALA A 59 -2.22 8.97 27.51
N LYS A 60 -3.15 9.11 28.47
CA LYS A 60 -4.49 8.54 28.32
C LYS A 60 -5.17 9.07 27.07
N THR A 61 -5.56 8.15 26.18
CA THR A 61 -6.15 8.47 24.89
C THR A 61 -7.59 7.94 24.80
N ASN A 62 -8.53 8.82 24.42
CA ASN A 62 -9.93 8.47 24.17
C ASN A 62 -10.23 8.61 22.67
N ILE A 63 -10.98 7.66 22.11
CA ILE A 63 -11.40 7.71 20.70
C ILE A 63 -12.93 7.80 20.63
N THR A 64 -13.42 8.83 19.94
CA THR A 64 -14.83 9.05 19.64
C THR A 64 -15.12 8.74 18.17
N TRP A 65 -16.24 8.09 17.90
CA TRP A 65 -16.64 7.64 16.57
C TRP A 65 -17.87 8.38 16.09
N GLU A 66 -17.72 9.18 15.02
CA GLU A 66 -18.78 9.99 14.41
C GLU A 66 -19.04 9.56 12.94
N PRO A 67 -19.64 8.38 12.70
CA PRO A 67 -19.78 7.81 11.35
C PRO A 67 -20.79 8.56 10.48
N LYS A 68 -21.69 9.37 11.07
CA LYS A 68 -22.70 10.12 10.34
C LYS A 68 -22.29 11.57 10.05
N THR A 69 -21.23 12.04 10.69
CA THR A 69 -20.71 13.40 10.54
C THR A 69 -19.62 13.40 9.48
N PHE A 70 -19.80 14.15 8.40
CA PHE A 70 -18.81 14.32 7.33
C PHE A 70 -18.26 15.74 7.36
N LEU A 71 -16.95 15.86 7.48
CA LEU A 71 -16.28 17.15 7.38
C LEU A 71 -16.20 17.62 5.92
N PRO A 72 -16.21 18.95 5.65
CA PRO A 72 -16.36 19.48 4.28
C PRO A 72 -15.22 19.10 3.32
N PHE A 73 -13.98 19.00 3.83
CA PHE A 73 -12.80 18.84 2.99
C PHE A 73 -12.66 17.41 2.45
N HIS A 74 -12.84 16.38 3.30
CA HIS A 74 -12.70 14.99 2.89
C HIS A 74 -13.44 14.04 3.85
N PRO A 75 -14.02 12.90 3.37
CA PRO A 75 -14.77 11.96 4.22
C PRO A 75 -13.95 11.20 5.25
N ASN A 76 -12.61 11.21 5.17
CA ASN A 76 -11.71 10.59 6.14
C ASN A 76 -11.12 11.64 7.09
N GLY A 77 -11.98 12.33 7.82
CA GLY A 77 -11.58 13.36 8.77
C GLY A 77 -11.20 12.81 10.14
N MET A 78 -10.27 13.47 10.80
CA MET A 78 -9.83 13.21 12.17
C MET A 78 -9.64 14.55 12.87
N LEU A 79 -10.08 14.64 14.12
CA LEU A 79 -9.80 15.74 15.03
C LEU A 79 -8.98 15.20 16.20
N PHE A 80 -7.81 15.77 16.41
CA PHE A 80 -6.94 15.50 17.54
C PHE A 80 -6.99 16.68 18.50
N GLU A 81 -7.08 16.40 19.80
CA GLU A 81 -7.10 17.38 20.88
C GLU A 81 -6.14 16.89 21.97
N SER A 82 -5.36 17.80 22.54
CA SER A 82 -4.43 17.52 23.65
C SER A 82 -4.72 18.41 24.83
N TYR A 83 -4.53 17.89 26.05
CA TYR A 83 -4.87 18.55 27.30
C TYR A 83 -3.71 18.46 28.30
N ASN A 84 -3.59 19.50 29.15
CA ASN A 84 -2.68 19.54 30.28
C ASN A 84 -3.29 18.90 31.54
N GLU A 85 -2.53 18.92 32.68
CA GLU A 85 -3.00 18.39 33.98
C GLU A 85 -4.19 19.17 34.54
N SER A 86 -4.32 20.46 34.21
CA SER A 86 -5.45 21.31 34.64
C SER A 86 -6.72 21.03 33.82
N GLY A 87 -6.62 20.20 32.75
CA GLY A 87 -7.73 19.91 31.85
C GLY A 87 -7.94 20.97 30.77
N GLU A 88 -7.03 21.95 30.64
CA GLU A 88 -7.06 22.95 29.58
C GLU A 88 -6.56 22.36 28.26
N GLU A 89 -7.18 22.75 27.15
CA GLU A 89 -6.78 22.38 25.80
C GLU A 89 -5.46 23.07 25.42
N LEU A 90 -4.47 22.25 25.04
CA LEU A 90 -3.14 22.73 24.60
C LEU A 90 -3.08 22.95 23.09
N ASP A 91 -3.60 22.00 22.31
CA ASP A 91 -3.57 22.04 20.85
C ASP A 91 -4.77 21.24 20.29
N THR A 92 -5.28 21.73 19.17
CA THR A 92 -6.31 21.05 18.38
C THR A 92 -5.90 21.02 16.91
N TRP A 93 -6.12 19.87 16.27
CA TRP A 93 -5.72 19.68 14.88
C TRP A 93 -6.70 18.83 14.08
N THR A 94 -7.32 19.46 13.09
CA THR A 94 -8.16 18.74 12.12
C THR A 94 -7.30 18.35 10.91
N VAL A 95 -7.30 17.05 10.59
CA VAL A 95 -6.52 16.49 9.50
C VAL A 95 -7.29 15.39 8.79
N TYR A 96 -6.98 15.19 7.52
CA TYR A 96 -7.66 14.24 6.64
C TYR A 96 -6.68 13.25 6.04
N SER A 97 -7.06 11.98 6.03
CA SER A 97 -6.32 10.94 5.31
C SER A 97 -6.84 10.83 3.88
N ILE A 98 -6.10 11.41 2.93
CA ILE A 98 -6.53 11.57 1.54
C ILE A 98 -6.17 10.40 0.62
N GLY A 99 -5.53 9.35 1.16
CA GLY A 99 -5.17 8.12 0.45
C GLY A 99 -3.67 7.85 0.44
N GLY A 100 -3.28 6.59 0.27
CA GLY A 100 -1.87 6.20 0.26
C GLY A 100 -1.11 6.39 1.59
N GLY A 101 -1.79 6.75 2.67
CA GLY A 101 -1.16 7.19 3.94
C GLY A 101 -0.82 8.67 3.96
N THR A 102 -1.21 9.43 2.93
CA THR A 102 -0.97 10.87 2.79
C THR A 102 -1.98 11.66 3.60
N LEU A 103 -1.52 12.75 4.20
CA LEU A 103 -2.33 13.64 5.03
C LEU A 103 -2.54 15.00 4.36
N ALA A 104 -3.66 15.63 4.65
CA ALA A 104 -3.95 17.01 4.26
C ALA A 104 -4.87 17.69 5.28
N ASN A 105 -4.81 19.02 5.31
CA ASN A 105 -5.82 19.88 5.92
C ASN A 105 -6.01 21.12 5.04
N GLU A 106 -6.76 22.12 5.49
CA GLU A 106 -7.04 23.33 4.69
C GLU A 106 -5.78 24.12 4.33
N SER A 107 -4.77 24.12 5.21
CA SER A 107 -3.51 24.85 5.03
C SER A 107 -2.36 23.98 4.52
N PHE A 108 -2.47 22.67 4.58
CA PHE A 108 -1.42 21.72 4.28
C PHE A 108 -1.93 20.57 3.40
N ASN A 109 -1.21 20.27 2.34
CA ASN A 109 -1.50 19.12 1.46
C ASN A 109 -0.19 18.48 0.99
N GLU A 110 0.12 17.31 1.52
CA GLU A 110 1.33 16.55 1.18
C GLU A 110 1.42 16.17 -0.31
N LEU A 111 0.29 16.12 -1.03
CA LEU A 111 0.31 15.84 -2.48
C LEU A 111 0.86 17.01 -3.31
N ARG A 112 0.98 18.21 -2.71
CA ARG A 112 1.58 19.39 -3.37
C ARG A 112 3.09 19.48 -3.20
N THR A 113 3.72 18.53 -2.49
CA THR A 113 5.15 18.50 -2.28
C THR A 113 5.88 18.03 -3.55
N GLU A 114 6.85 18.83 -3.94
CA GLU A 114 7.92 18.69 -4.94
C GLU A 114 7.68 17.79 -6.15
N GLN A 115 7.61 18.42 -7.31
CA GLN A 115 7.74 17.72 -8.59
C GLN A 115 9.22 17.34 -8.78
N VAL A 116 9.58 16.12 -8.35
CA VAL A 116 10.92 15.57 -8.54
C VAL A 116 11.20 15.29 -10.02
N TYR A 117 10.16 14.94 -10.79
CA TYR A 117 10.29 14.58 -12.21
C TYR A 117 9.76 15.68 -13.12
N ASP A 118 10.51 16.04 -14.12
CA ASP A 118 10.18 17.06 -15.13
C ASP A 118 9.19 16.57 -16.19
N MET A 119 9.19 15.26 -16.48
CA MET A 119 8.28 14.63 -17.43
C MET A 119 7.06 13.99 -16.77
N HIS A 120 5.89 14.25 -17.32
CA HIS A 120 4.61 13.85 -16.72
C HIS A 120 3.87 12.77 -17.50
N THR A 121 4.37 12.36 -18.66
CA THR A 121 3.76 11.33 -19.48
C THR A 121 4.74 10.22 -19.82
N ILE A 122 4.21 8.99 -19.91
CA ILE A 122 5.00 7.84 -20.33
C ILE A 122 5.60 8.04 -21.73
N LYS A 123 4.91 8.79 -22.61
CA LYS A 123 5.39 9.08 -23.97
C LYS A 123 6.62 9.96 -23.97
N GLU A 124 6.64 11.03 -23.16
CA GLU A 124 7.79 11.93 -23.01
C GLU A 124 9.01 11.16 -22.51
N ILE A 125 8.82 10.34 -21.47
CA ILE A 125 9.91 9.57 -20.87
C ILE A 125 10.41 8.48 -21.83
N GLN A 126 9.50 7.83 -22.56
CA GLN A 126 9.89 6.86 -23.59
C GLN A 126 10.72 7.52 -24.69
N ALA A 127 10.29 8.70 -25.18
CA ALA A 127 11.05 9.47 -26.17
C ALA A 127 12.44 9.91 -25.65
N TRP A 128 12.51 10.29 -24.36
CA TRP A 128 13.79 10.57 -23.71
C TRP A 128 14.69 9.34 -23.66
N CYS A 129 14.17 8.19 -23.23
CA CYS A 129 14.92 6.92 -23.22
C CYS A 129 15.41 6.52 -24.62
N GLU A 130 14.57 6.72 -25.65
CA GLU A 130 14.95 6.42 -27.04
C GLU A 130 16.03 7.37 -27.57
N LYS A 131 15.95 8.66 -27.22
CA LYS A 131 16.93 9.68 -27.64
C LYS A 131 18.27 9.54 -26.93
N THR A 132 18.28 9.23 -25.64
CA THR A 132 19.48 9.18 -24.80
C THR A 132 20.12 7.80 -24.72
N GLY A 133 19.37 6.73 -25.06
CA GLY A 133 19.79 5.35 -24.86
C GLY A 133 19.68 4.87 -23.42
N HIS A 134 19.21 5.71 -22.49
CA HIS A 134 19.06 5.36 -21.09
C HIS A 134 17.79 4.54 -20.81
N SER A 135 17.82 3.79 -19.71
CA SER A 135 16.71 3.02 -19.16
C SER A 135 15.85 3.88 -18.23
N TYR A 136 14.65 3.42 -17.88
CA TYR A 136 13.76 4.12 -16.93
C TYR A 136 14.36 4.26 -15.52
N TRP A 137 15.12 3.27 -15.05
CA TRP A 137 15.75 3.35 -13.73
C TRP A 137 16.89 4.38 -13.70
N GLU A 138 17.59 4.62 -14.83
CA GLU A 138 18.60 5.69 -14.94
C GLU A 138 17.94 7.08 -14.92
N TYR A 139 16.75 7.21 -15.50
CA TYR A 139 15.95 8.43 -15.35
C TYR A 139 15.56 8.68 -13.88
N VAL A 140 15.18 7.64 -13.14
CA VAL A 140 14.89 7.75 -11.70
C VAL A 140 16.14 8.17 -10.94
N GLU A 141 17.29 7.52 -11.17
CA GLU A 141 18.55 7.85 -10.50
C GLU A 141 18.99 9.30 -10.76
N GLN A 142 18.82 9.80 -11.99
CA GLN A 142 19.15 11.16 -12.35
C GLN A 142 18.34 12.21 -11.58
N HIS A 143 17.07 11.92 -11.24
CA HIS A 143 16.16 12.87 -10.60
C HIS A 143 16.10 12.72 -9.08
N GLU A 144 16.15 11.50 -8.57
CA GLU A 144 16.07 11.21 -7.12
C GLU A 144 17.46 11.21 -6.45
N GLY A 145 18.54 11.14 -7.26
CA GLY A 145 19.90 11.03 -6.77
C GLY A 145 20.28 9.63 -6.26
N PRO A 146 21.56 9.42 -5.85
CA PRO A 146 22.07 8.10 -5.49
C PRO A 146 21.44 7.51 -4.22
N SER A 147 20.90 8.33 -3.32
CA SER A 147 20.26 7.89 -2.07
C SER A 147 19.00 7.04 -2.31
N ILE A 148 18.42 7.09 -3.51
CA ILE A 148 17.27 6.25 -3.87
C ILE A 148 17.58 4.75 -3.75
N TRP A 149 18.84 4.36 -3.96
CA TRP A 149 19.22 2.94 -3.92
C TRP A 149 19.19 2.38 -2.49
N ASP A 150 19.59 3.16 -1.49
CA ASP A 150 19.52 2.77 -0.08
C ASP A 150 18.05 2.61 0.35
N TYR A 151 17.20 3.57 -0.04
CA TYR A 151 15.76 3.49 0.21
C TYR A 151 15.11 2.27 -0.46
N LEU A 152 15.45 1.99 -1.72
CA LEU A 152 14.92 0.84 -2.44
C LEU A 152 15.45 -0.49 -1.88
N ALA A 153 16.67 -0.51 -1.33
CA ALA A 153 17.22 -1.67 -0.63
C ALA A 153 16.41 -1.97 0.64
N GLU A 154 16.10 -0.95 1.45
CA GLU A 154 15.21 -1.10 2.61
C GLU A 154 13.80 -1.58 2.21
N VAL A 155 13.22 -0.99 1.15
CA VAL A 155 11.93 -1.42 0.59
C VAL A 155 11.98 -2.90 0.22
N TRP A 156 13.05 -3.34 -0.44
CA TRP A 156 13.21 -4.73 -0.86
C TRP A 156 13.34 -5.68 0.32
N GLU A 157 14.08 -5.30 1.35
CA GLU A 157 14.20 -6.07 2.58
C GLU A 157 12.84 -6.28 3.26
N VAL A 158 12.07 -5.21 3.44
CA VAL A 158 10.71 -5.29 4.00
C VAL A 158 9.77 -6.16 3.15
N MET A 159 9.90 -6.12 1.82
CA MET A 159 9.14 -6.99 0.93
C MET A 159 9.48 -8.47 1.13
N GLN A 160 10.78 -8.80 1.23
CA GLN A 160 11.23 -10.17 1.47
C GLN A 160 10.77 -10.69 2.84
N ASP A 161 10.89 -9.85 3.87
CA ASP A 161 10.47 -10.21 5.22
C ASP A 161 8.97 -10.45 5.32
N ALA A 162 8.16 -9.62 4.65
CA ALA A 162 6.72 -9.83 4.60
C ALA A 162 6.34 -11.16 3.93
N VAL A 163 7.06 -11.57 2.88
CA VAL A 163 6.87 -12.89 2.25
C VAL A 163 7.24 -14.01 3.23
N ARG A 164 8.42 -13.93 3.88
CA ARG A 164 8.90 -14.97 4.81
C ARG A 164 7.95 -15.14 5.99
N ARG A 165 7.64 -14.04 6.71
CA ARG A 165 6.71 -14.07 7.84
C ARG A 165 5.34 -14.63 7.45
N GLY A 166 4.80 -14.18 6.31
CA GLY A 166 3.48 -14.64 5.87
C GLY A 166 3.43 -16.10 5.44
N LEU A 167 4.55 -16.69 5.00
CA LEU A 167 4.64 -18.12 4.69
C LEU A 167 4.75 -18.99 5.96
N GLU A 168 5.36 -18.45 7.01
CA GLU A 168 5.56 -19.16 8.28
C GLU A 168 4.34 -19.03 9.21
N ALA A 169 3.58 -17.96 9.06
CA ALA A 169 2.45 -17.67 9.94
C ALA A 169 1.22 -18.50 9.61
N GLU A 170 0.63 -19.09 10.65
CA GLU A 170 -0.60 -19.89 10.60
C GLU A 170 -1.73 -19.22 11.41
N GLY A 171 -2.92 -19.82 11.40
CA GLY A 171 -4.05 -19.38 12.22
C GLY A 171 -5.16 -18.71 11.42
N ILE A 172 -5.88 -17.80 12.08
CA ILE A 172 -7.08 -17.13 11.56
C ILE A 172 -6.78 -15.64 11.37
N LEU A 173 -7.20 -15.09 10.23
CA LEU A 173 -7.10 -13.66 9.96
C LEU A 173 -8.03 -12.86 10.88
N PRO A 174 -7.64 -11.64 11.29
CA PRO A 174 -8.51 -10.76 12.07
C PRO A 174 -9.86 -10.48 11.40
N GLY A 175 -10.91 -10.34 12.21
CA GLY A 175 -12.27 -10.04 11.75
C GLY A 175 -13.25 -11.17 12.00
N GLY A 176 -14.55 -10.89 11.83
CA GLY A 176 -15.64 -11.80 12.18
C GLY A 176 -15.89 -12.96 11.21
N LEU A 177 -15.09 -13.10 10.13
CA LEU A 177 -15.34 -14.11 9.08
C LEU A 177 -14.62 -15.44 9.31
N GLY A 178 -13.75 -15.56 10.32
CA GLY A 178 -13.03 -16.80 10.64
C GLY A 178 -12.17 -17.35 9.50
N ILE A 179 -11.60 -16.47 8.65
CA ILE A 179 -10.82 -16.89 7.49
C ILE A 179 -9.44 -17.38 7.94
N ARG A 180 -9.11 -18.62 7.61
CA ARG A 180 -7.79 -19.20 7.89
C ARG A 180 -6.74 -18.67 6.91
N ARG A 181 -5.50 -18.51 7.39
CA ARG A 181 -4.31 -18.29 6.55
C ARG A 181 -4.12 -19.50 5.63
N LYS A 182 -3.68 -19.26 4.41
CA LYS A 182 -3.57 -20.28 3.34
C LYS A 182 -2.22 -20.23 2.62
N ALA A 183 -1.39 -19.24 2.87
CA ALA A 183 -0.14 -19.05 2.14
C ALA A 183 0.79 -20.27 2.26
N SER A 184 0.96 -20.79 3.48
CA SER A 184 1.75 -22.00 3.77
C SER A 184 1.21 -23.22 3.03
N ASP A 185 -0.11 -23.48 3.11
CA ASP A 185 -0.76 -24.60 2.41
C ASP A 185 -0.54 -24.52 0.90
N TYR A 186 -0.69 -23.32 0.31
CA TYR A 186 -0.46 -23.12 -1.12
C TYR A 186 1.00 -23.37 -1.50
N MET A 187 1.95 -22.96 -0.67
CA MET A 187 3.37 -23.21 -0.90
C MET A 187 3.69 -24.71 -0.88
N ILE A 188 3.16 -25.44 0.10
CA ILE A 188 3.35 -26.91 0.22
C ILE A 188 2.82 -27.60 -1.04
N ARG A 189 1.59 -27.27 -1.44
CA ARG A 189 0.97 -27.83 -2.65
C ARG A 189 1.74 -27.47 -3.92
N ALA A 190 2.19 -26.21 -4.04
CA ALA A 190 2.94 -25.74 -5.20
C ALA A 190 4.26 -26.51 -5.39
N LYS A 191 4.94 -26.88 -4.30
CA LYS A 191 6.17 -27.67 -4.34
C LYS A 191 5.97 -29.07 -4.93
N GLY A 192 4.76 -29.63 -4.79
CA GLY A 192 4.40 -30.95 -5.34
C GLY A 192 3.99 -30.95 -6.82
N TYR A 193 3.81 -29.77 -7.46
CA TYR A 193 3.38 -29.69 -8.85
C TYR A 193 4.56 -29.79 -9.85
N GLY A 194 4.26 -30.18 -11.10
CA GLY A 194 5.22 -30.08 -12.21
C GLY A 194 5.63 -28.64 -12.50
N SER A 195 6.76 -28.46 -13.15
CA SER A 195 7.50 -27.18 -13.26
C SER A 195 6.64 -25.95 -13.64
N SER A 196 5.77 -26.08 -14.62
CA SER A 196 4.93 -24.95 -15.09
C SER A 196 3.88 -24.50 -14.08
N ILE A 197 3.18 -25.47 -13.44
CA ILE A 197 2.16 -25.18 -12.42
C ILE A 197 2.83 -24.77 -11.11
N LYS A 198 3.97 -25.38 -10.78
CA LYS A 198 4.78 -25.07 -9.60
C LYS A 198 5.13 -23.56 -9.54
N SER A 199 5.67 -23.00 -10.62
CA SER A 199 6.03 -21.59 -10.70
C SER A 199 4.84 -20.67 -10.39
N ARG A 200 3.68 -20.94 -11.01
CA ARG A 200 2.44 -20.20 -10.72
C ARG A 200 1.99 -20.35 -9.27
N GLY A 201 1.97 -21.58 -8.76
CA GLY A 201 1.58 -21.86 -7.38
C GLY A 201 2.46 -21.15 -6.35
N MET A 202 3.77 -21.06 -6.59
CA MET A 202 4.71 -20.33 -5.73
C MET A 202 4.42 -18.83 -5.72
N VAL A 203 4.21 -18.18 -6.88
CA VAL A 203 3.84 -16.76 -6.94
C VAL A 203 2.53 -16.50 -6.20
N TYR A 204 1.56 -17.42 -6.29
CA TYR A 204 0.32 -17.33 -5.54
C TYR A 204 0.55 -17.39 -4.03
N ALA A 205 1.37 -18.33 -3.56
CA ALA A 205 1.70 -18.47 -2.15
C ALA A 205 2.39 -17.20 -1.61
N TYR A 206 3.34 -16.63 -2.35
CA TYR A 206 4.02 -15.38 -1.97
C TYR A 206 3.04 -14.21 -1.90
N ALA A 207 2.15 -14.06 -2.88
CA ALA A 207 1.17 -12.98 -2.90
C ALA A 207 0.16 -13.11 -1.74
N LEU A 208 -0.27 -14.33 -1.42
CA LEU A 208 -1.12 -14.60 -0.25
C LEU A 208 -0.39 -14.28 1.04
N ALA A 209 0.88 -14.69 1.19
CA ALA A 209 1.69 -14.45 2.37
C ALA A 209 1.72 -12.95 2.74
N VAL A 210 2.05 -12.08 1.79
CA VAL A 210 2.08 -10.63 2.02
C VAL A 210 0.66 -10.07 2.26
N SER A 211 -0.36 -10.58 1.58
CA SER A 211 -1.74 -10.14 1.77
C SER A 211 -2.30 -10.52 3.14
N GLU A 212 -1.92 -11.66 3.65
CA GLU A 212 -2.27 -12.16 4.99
C GLU A 212 -1.52 -11.37 6.08
N GLU A 213 -0.23 -11.06 5.86
CA GLU A 213 0.52 -10.14 6.71
C GLU A 213 -0.13 -8.76 6.77
N ASN A 214 -0.51 -8.21 5.62
CA ASN A 214 -1.25 -6.95 5.57
C ASN A 214 -2.56 -7.01 6.37
N ALA A 215 -3.32 -8.09 6.24
CA ALA A 215 -4.58 -8.25 6.95
C ALA A 215 -4.41 -8.35 8.47
N CYS A 216 -3.27 -8.86 8.94
CA CYS A 216 -2.91 -9.00 10.34
C CYS A 216 -2.19 -7.78 10.94
N GLY A 217 -2.07 -6.68 10.22
CA GLY A 217 -1.35 -5.50 10.68
C GLY A 217 0.18 -5.60 10.61
N GLY A 218 0.72 -6.58 9.88
CA GLY A 218 2.16 -6.72 9.68
C GLY A 218 2.77 -5.56 8.88
N LYS A 219 4.09 -5.34 9.05
CA LYS A 219 4.83 -4.33 8.27
C LYS A 219 4.95 -4.79 6.82
N ILE A 220 4.40 -3.99 5.91
CA ILE A 220 4.39 -4.25 4.45
C ILE A 220 4.78 -3.00 3.67
N VAL A 221 5.05 -3.19 2.38
CA VAL A 221 5.21 -2.09 1.43
C VAL A 221 3.90 -1.86 0.67
N THR A 222 3.38 -0.64 0.74
CA THR A 222 2.21 -0.25 -0.04
C THR A 222 2.60 0.04 -1.48
N ALA A 223 2.14 -0.76 -2.43
CA ALA A 223 2.47 -0.56 -3.84
C ALA A 223 1.25 -0.82 -4.74
N PRO A 224 0.46 0.16 -4.97
CA PRO A 224 0.22 1.53 -4.49
C PRO A 224 -0.72 1.62 -3.28
N THR A 225 -1.38 0.55 -2.93
CA THR A 225 -2.32 0.45 -1.82
C THR A 225 -2.06 -0.84 -1.05
N CYS A 226 -2.47 -0.89 0.20
CA CYS A 226 -2.39 -2.12 0.98
C CYS A 226 -3.06 -3.32 0.30
N GLY A 227 -4.15 -3.09 -0.46
CA GLY A 227 -4.85 -4.17 -1.17
C GLY A 227 -4.08 -4.79 -2.34
N SER A 228 -3.00 -4.17 -2.80
CA SER A 228 -2.11 -4.69 -3.87
C SER A 228 -0.70 -4.99 -3.38
N CYS A 229 -0.44 -4.88 -2.08
CA CYS A 229 0.89 -5.03 -1.47
C CYS A 229 1.57 -6.37 -1.78
N GLY A 230 0.80 -7.43 -2.02
CA GLY A 230 1.33 -8.77 -2.29
C GLY A 230 1.83 -8.99 -3.72
N VAL A 231 1.44 -8.14 -4.68
CA VAL A 231 1.69 -8.43 -6.11
C VAL A 231 3.16 -8.27 -6.48
N MET A 232 3.74 -7.11 -6.17
CA MET A 232 5.13 -6.80 -6.51
C MET A 232 6.12 -7.69 -5.75
N PRO A 233 6.02 -7.84 -4.42
CA PRO A 233 6.90 -8.72 -3.68
C PRO A 233 6.88 -10.16 -4.20
N ALA A 234 5.70 -10.69 -4.50
CA ALA A 234 5.56 -12.08 -4.97
C ALA A 234 6.32 -12.32 -6.29
N VAL A 235 6.20 -11.40 -7.24
CA VAL A 235 6.88 -11.53 -8.54
C VAL A 235 8.39 -11.40 -8.39
N LEU A 236 8.85 -10.36 -7.68
CA LEU A 236 10.29 -10.12 -7.51
C LEU A 236 10.95 -11.21 -6.67
N TYR A 237 10.29 -11.66 -5.61
CA TYR A 237 10.78 -12.76 -4.77
C TYR A 237 10.87 -14.06 -5.57
N HIS A 238 9.86 -14.37 -6.38
CA HIS A 238 9.87 -15.52 -7.27
C HIS A 238 11.02 -15.47 -8.28
N LEU A 239 11.28 -14.31 -8.88
CA LEU A 239 12.40 -14.14 -9.83
C LEU A 239 13.75 -14.28 -9.14
N LYS A 240 13.90 -13.75 -7.92
CA LYS A 240 15.12 -13.94 -7.13
C LYS A 240 15.39 -15.42 -6.86
N GLU A 241 14.38 -16.14 -6.37
CA GLU A 241 14.50 -17.57 -6.00
C GLU A 241 14.71 -18.50 -7.21
N THR A 242 14.05 -18.21 -8.34
CA THR A 242 14.05 -19.14 -9.48
C THR A 242 15.07 -18.78 -10.58
N ARG A 243 15.53 -17.55 -10.62
CA ARG A 243 16.44 -17.03 -11.65
C ARG A 243 17.75 -16.49 -11.07
N GLU A 244 17.91 -16.55 -9.75
CA GLU A 244 19.10 -16.08 -9.02
C GLU A 244 19.51 -14.64 -9.39
N PHE A 245 18.51 -13.77 -9.60
CA PHE A 245 18.80 -12.38 -9.92
C PHE A 245 19.49 -11.69 -8.76
N ARG A 246 20.58 -10.98 -9.07
CA ARG A 246 21.29 -10.13 -8.12
C ARG A 246 20.36 -9.02 -7.60
N ASP A 247 20.52 -8.63 -6.36
CA ASP A 247 19.71 -7.57 -5.76
C ASP A 247 19.76 -6.26 -6.54
N SER A 248 20.89 -5.90 -7.14
CA SER A 248 20.99 -4.73 -8.01
C SER A 248 20.00 -4.73 -9.18
N ARG A 249 19.68 -5.89 -9.76
CA ARG A 249 18.64 -6.00 -10.80
C ARG A 249 17.23 -5.84 -10.23
N ILE A 250 17.01 -6.38 -9.04
CA ILE A 250 15.71 -6.23 -8.32
C ILE A 250 15.49 -4.76 -7.98
N LEU A 251 16.51 -4.04 -7.48
CA LEU A 251 16.41 -2.62 -7.17
C LEU A 251 16.11 -1.76 -8.41
N ARG A 252 16.74 -2.04 -9.55
CA ARG A 252 16.43 -1.38 -10.83
C ARG A 252 14.98 -1.63 -11.26
N ALA A 253 14.48 -2.84 -11.06
CA ALA A 253 13.07 -3.17 -11.33
C ALA A 253 12.14 -2.42 -10.39
N LEU A 254 12.48 -2.27 -9.11
CA LEU A 254 11.73 -1.48 -8.14
C LEU A 254 11.72 0.01 -8.48
N ALA A 255 12.86 0.60 -8.86
CA ALA A 255 12.96 1.99 -9.31
C ALA A 255 12.02 2.24 -10.50
N THR A 256 12.11 1.39 -11.52
CA THR A 256 11.23 1.46 -12.69
C THR A 256 9.76 1.34 -12.30
N ALA A 257 9.44 0.42 -11.40
CA ALA A 257 8.09 0.16 -10.93
C ALA A 257 7.49 1.35 -10.16
N GLY A 258 8.23 1.88 -9.21
CA GLY A 258 7.83 3.03 -8.40
C GLY A 258 7.59 4.28 -9.26
N PHE A 259 8.45 4.49 -10.23
CA PHE A 259 8.32 5.58 -11.19
C PHE A 259 7.05 5.49 -12.03
N PHE A 260 6.79 4.35 -12.67
CA PHE A 260 5.54 4.14 -13.42
C PHE A 260 4.32 4.33 -12.55
N TRP A 261 4.40 3.94 -11.29
CA TRP A 261 3.32 4.16 -10.34
C TRP A 261 3.08 5.65 -10.08
N LYS A 262 4.12 6.44 -9.87
CA LYS A 262 4.00 7.89 -9.66
C LYS A 262 3.35 8.58 -10.87
N VAL A 263 3.79 8.24 -12.09
CA VAL A 263 3.25 8.82 -13.33
C VAL A 263 1.79 8.40 -13.59
N VAL A 264 1.40 7.17 -13.31
CA VAL A 264 0.02 6.68 -13.48
C VAL A 264 -0.87 7.12 -12.33
N GLY A 265 -0.36 7.09 -11.10
CA GLY A 265 -1.09 7.45 -9.88
C GLY A 265 -1.48 8.93 -9.83
N SER A 266 -0.65 9.82 -10.37
CA SER A 266 -0.95 11.26 -10.45
C SER A 266 -2.18 11.57 -11.30
N LYS A 267 -2.55 10.69 -12.24
CA LYS A 267 -3.73 10.83 -13.11
C LYS A 267 -4.97 10.11 -12.61
N CYS A 268 -4.89 9.40 -11.49
CA CYS A 268 -5.97 8.63 -10.93
C CYS A 268 -6.16 9.00 -9.45
N PRO A 269 -6.99 10.00 -9.13
CA PRO A 269 -7.22 10.39 -7.75
C PRO A 269 -7.78 9.20 -6.98
N LEU A 270 -7.05 8.78 -5.94
CA LEU A 270 -7.44 7.72 -5.01
C LEU A 270 -8.46 8.22 -3.97
N SER A 271 -9.17 9.33 -4.27
CA SER A 271 -10.11 9.95 -3.36
C SER A 271 -11.32 9.06 -3.08
N GLY A 272 -11.62 8.94 -1.80
CA GLY A 272 -12.64 8.09 -1.20
C GLY A 272 -14.06 8.38 -1.63
N GLY A 273 -14.94 7.42 -1.31
CA GLY A 273 -16.39 7.53 -1.44
C GLY A 273 -16.92 7.29 -2.86
N GLY A 274 -17.60 6.19 -3.11
CA GLY A 274 -18.32 5.90 -4.38
C GLY A 274 -17.47 5.76 -5.65
N GLY A 275 -16.37 6.48 -5.78
CA GLY A 275 -15.40 6.39 -6.87
C GLY A 275 -14.41 5.23 -6.76
N VAL A 276 -14.31 4.61 -5.58
CA VAL A 276 -13.35 3.54 -5.28
C VAL A 276 -13.48 2.34 -6.21
N CYS A 277 -14.69 1.97 -6.64
CA CYS A 277 -14.88 0.88 -7.60
C CYS A 277 -14.35 1.20 -9.00
N ARG A 278 -14.51 2.43 -9.48
CA ARG A 278 -14.04 2.82 -10.84
C ARG A 278 -12.55 3.12 -10.84
N GLY A 279 -12.03 3.79 -9.79
CA GLY A 279 -10.61 4.04 -9.60
C GLY A 279 -9.83 2.74 -9.38
N ALA A 280 -10.30 1.84 -8.51
CA ALA A 280 -9.69 0.54 -8.28
C ALA A 280 -9.69 -0.35 -9.53
N CYS A 281 -10.75 -0.30 -10.37
CA CYS A 281 -10.77 -1.00 -11.66
C CYS A 281 -9.77 -0.41 -12.65
N ARG A 282 -9.63 0.93 -12.73
CA ARG A 282 -8.63 1.57 -13.57
C ARG A 282 -7.21 1.36 -13.05
N CYS A 283 -6.99 1.42 -11.74
CA CYS A 283 -5.70 1.06 -11.12
C CYS A 283 -5.37 -0.42 -11.35
N ARG A 284 -6.34 -1.34 -11.27
CA ARG A 284 -6.14 -2.74 -11.63
C ARG A 284 -5.75 -2.88 -13.11
N GLN A 285 -6.44 -2.23 -14.01
CA GLN A 285 -6.08 -2.23 -15.44
C GLN A 285 -4.72 -1.59 -15.67
N SER A 286 -4.37 -0.55 -14.93
CA SER A 286 -3.05 0.11 -15.03
C SER A 286 -1.93 -0.75 -14.50
N VAL A 287 -2.13 -1.45 -13.36
CA VAL A 287 -1.17 -2.43 -12.83
C VAL A 287 -1.01 -3.60 -13.79
N VAL A 288 -2.12 -4.10 -14.39
CA VAL A 288 -2.10 -5.15 -15.43
C VAL A 288 -1.36 -4.70 -16.67
N TRP A 289 -1.69 -3.52 -17.13
CA TRP A 289 -1.10 -2.92 -18.32
C TRP A 289 0.37 -2.56 -18.10
N TRP A 290 0.72 -2.15 -16.88
CA TRP A 290 2.08 -1.95 -16.44
C TRP A 290 2.87 -3.27 -16.45
N TYR A 291 2.34 -4.36 -15.88
CA TYR A 291 2.99 -5.68 -15.94
C TYR A 291 3.19 -6.14 -17.38
N ALA A 292 2.21 -5.94 -18.25
CA ALA A 292 2.35 -6.28 -19.67
C ALA A 292 3.35 -5.41 -20.43
N ARG A 293 3.64 -4.17 -19.94
CA ARG A 293 4.67 -3.29 -20.48
C ARG A 293 6.02 -3.42 -19.77
N ALA A 294 6.02 -3.63 -18.46
CA ALA A 294 7.23 -4.01 -17.73
C ALA A 294 7.84 -5.29 -18.30
N ASP A 295 7.01 -6.25 -18.73
CA ASP A 295 7.48 -7.43 -19.45
C ASP A 295 8.22 -7.04 -20.77
N ARG A 296 7.76 -6.02 -21.51
CA ARG A 296 8.44 -5.49 -22.70
C ARG A 296 9.73 -4.72 -22.38
N VAL A 297 9.73 -3.94 -21.30
CA VAL A 297 10.90 -3.20 -20.82
C VAL A 297 11.92 -4.16 -20.22
N CYS A 298 11.48 -5.11 -19.42
CA CYS A 298 12.32 -6.18 -18.89
C CYS A 298 12.92 -7.07 -20.01
N ARG A 299 12.24 -7.24 -21.15
CA ARG A 299 12.80 -7.93 -22.33
C ARG A 299 13.93 -7.15 -22.97
N ARG A 300 13.83 -5.81 -23.03
CA ARG A 300 14.89 -4.93 -23.56
C ARG A 300 16.13 -4.96 -22.66
N ASP A 301 15.94 -5.03 -21.34
CA ASP A 301 17.02 -5.11 -20.34
C ASP A 301 17.51 -6.56 -20.07
N GLY A 302 17.13 -7.52 -20.90
CA GLY A 302 17.50 -8.93 -20.78
C GLY A 302 16.80 -9.70 -19.64
N ILE A 303 15.86 -9.08 -18.94
CA ILE A 303 15.10 -9.67 -17.83
C ILE A 303 13.85 -10.43 -18.35
N GLY A 304 13.32 -10.02 -19.52
CA GLY A 304 11.99 -10.38 -20.00
C GLY A 304 11.86 -11.64 -20.84
N ALA A 305 12.94 -12.28 -21.25
CA ALA A 305 12.87 -13.39 -22.23
C ALA A 305 12.30 -14.71 -21.67
N SER A 306 11.96 -14.80 -20.38
CA SER A 306 11.59 -16.06 -19.77
C SER A 306 10.44 -16.02 -18.76
N LEU A 307 9.65 -14.95 -18.72
CA LEU A 307 8.41 -14.89 -17.95
C LEU A 307 7.26 -15.59 -18.70
N GLY A 308 7.32 -16.90 -18.87
CA GLY A 308 6.16 -17.72 -19.26
C GLY A 308 5.03 -17.73 -18.21
N ILE A 309 4.99 -16.70 -17.35
CA ILE A 309 3.94 -16.47 -16.38
C ILE A 309 2.84 -15.71 -17.11
N ASP A 310 1.71 -16.36 -17.35
CA ASP A 310 0.48 -15.68 -17.74
C ASP A 310 0.04 -14.76 -16.60
N LEU A 311 0.44 -13.49 -16.71
CA LEU A 311 0.14 -12.44 -15.73
C LEU A 311 -1.38 -12.17 -15.57
N ARG A 312 -2.21 -12.64 -16.53
CA ARG A 312 -3.68 -12.64 -16.39
C ARG A 312 -4.12 -13.53 -15.23
N SER A 313 -3.39 -14.62 -14.97
CA SER A 313 -3.66 -15.52 -13.83
C SER A 313 -3.31 -14.88 -12.49
N CYS A 314 -2.24 -14.08 -12.40
CA CYS A 314 -1.90 -13.32 -11.18
C CYS A 314 -2.94 -12.24 -10.84
N LEU A 315 -3.62 -11.71 -11.86
CA LEU A 315 -4.69 -10.74 -11.70
C LEU A 315 -5.97 -11.31 -11.12
N TRP A 316 -6.21 -12.58 -11.31
CA TRP A 316 -7.35 -13.27 -10.71
C TRP A 316 -7.25 -13.33 -9.17
N LEU A 317 -6.03 -13.27 -8.61
CA LEU A 317 -5.79 -13.18 -7.16
C LEU A 317 -6.21 -11.83 -6.53
N GLY A 318 -6.20 -10.75 -7.29
CA GLY A 318 -6.78 -9.49 -6.83
C GLY A 318 -8.30 -9.54 -6.61
N THR A 319 -8.95 -10.67 -6.92
CA THR A 319 -10.31 -11.02 -6.50
C THR A 319 -10.30 -11.89 -5.25
N ASN A 320 -9.53 -11.45 -4.22
CA ASN A 320 -9.55 -12.01 -2.87
C ASN A 320 -11.01 -12.27 -2.44
N PRO A 321 -11.33 -13.45 -1.88
CA PRO A 321 -12.67 -13.76 -1.35
C PRO A 321 -13.18 -12.73 -0.33
N LEU A 322 -12.30 -12.00 0.36
CA LEU A 322 -12.64 -10.83 1.19
C LEU A 322 -13.36 -9.72 0.38
N TYR A 323 -13.13 -9.61 -0.93
CA TYR A 323 -13.81 -8.68 -1.81
C TYR A 323 -15.10 -9.24 -2.46
N ARG A 324 -15.30 -10.55 -2.49
CA ARG A 324 -16.57 -11.16 -2.96
C ARG A 324 -17.73 -10.87 -2.00
N ALA A 325 -17.48 -10.71 -0.71
CA ALA A 325 -18.51 -10.33 0.26
C ALA A 325 -19.17 -8.97 -0.04
N LYS A 326 -18.48 -8.06 -0.77
CA LYS A 326 -19.04 -6.77 -1.20
C LYS A 326 -19.92 -6.85 -2.47
N ARG A 327 -20.07 -7.99 -3.12
CA ARG A 327 -20.97 -8.15 -4.29
C ARG A 327 -22.43 -8.39 -3.93
N PHE A 328 -22.77 -8.59 -2.67
CA PHE A 328 -24.16 -8.83 -2.23
C PHE A 328 -24.97 -7.56 -1.89
N CYS A 329 -24.39 -6.36 -2.01
CA CYS A 329 -25.14 -5.12 -1.94
C CYS A 329 -25.50 -4.57 -3.34
N ARG A 330 -26.20 -5.37 -4.16
CA ARG A 330 -26.99 -4.86 -5.27
C ARG A 330 -28.47 -5.04 -4.92
N ARG A 331 -29.04 -4.04 -4.25
CA ARG A 331 -30.45 -3.68 -4.47
C ARG A 331 -30.45 -2.35 -5.19
N PRO A 332 -31.24 -2.20 -6.27
CA PRO A 332 -31.42 -0.90 -6.88
C PRO A 332 -32.18 -0.02 -5.89
N CYS A 333 -31.69 1.20 -5.68
CA CYS A 333 -32.53 2.26 -5.10
C CYS A 333 -33.59 2.59 -6.15
N THR A 334 -34.83 2.24 -5.86
CA THR A 334 -36.03 2.90 -6.39
C THR A 334 -36.29 4.10 -5.55
#